data_9619d934548a56f7c9b31765893d5a73
#
_entry.id   9619d934548a56f7c9b31765893d5a73
#
_cell.length_a   1.000
_cell.length_b   1.000
_cell.length_c   1.000
_cell.angle_alpha   90.00
_cell.angle_beta   90.00
_cell.angle_gamma   90.00
#
_symmetry.space_group_name_H-M   'P 1'
#
loop_
_entity.id
_entity.type
_entity.pdbx_description
1 polymer ?
#
loop_
_entity_poly.entity_id
_entity_poly.type
_entity_poly.pdbx_seq_one_letter_code
_entity_poly.pdbx_strand_id
1 'polypeptide(L)'
;GADVSKIPGTQRSGRVSEDDIKKFIRSQVTVSHGEIQKKETTKHVEEYSHEEFGEIIVKDIPRVKRLSGPHLVRSWTEIPHVTQHEEIDITEMEQFRSSLYDYYTGEKIKVTPLAFIAKALVSALKEFPNFNASIDTDSNKITYKKYFHLGFAVDTPHGLMVPKIRNVDQMSIQKIGEELRNTSKLCRELKIDKKEFFGGS
;
A
#
# COMPACT_ATOMS: atom_id res chain seq x y z
N GLY A 1 12.99 -38.15 -14.68
CA GLY A 1 13.86 -38.75 -13.67
C GLY A 1 15.31 -38.41 -13.98
N ALA A 2 16.15 -38.22 -12.99
CA ALA A 2 17.55 -37.91 -13.19
C ALA A 2 18.28 -39.16 -13.74
N ASP A 3 19.12 -38.95 -14.74
CA ASP A 3 19.95 -40.04 -15.33
C ASP A 3 21.11 -40.35 -14.39
N VAL A 4 21.05 -41.50 -13.75
CA VAL A 4 22.02 -41.96 -12.71
C VAL A 4 23.42 -42.10 -13.28
N SER A 5 23.57 -42.31 -14.59
CA SER A 5 24.89 -42.47 -15.24
C SER A 5 25.74 -41.20 -15.23
N LYS A 6 25.11 -40.04 -14.99
CA LYS A 6 25.74 -38.70 -14.94
C LYS A 6 26.13 -38.24 -13.54
N ILE A 7 25.89 -39.07 -12.51
CA ILE A 7 26.17 -38.73 -11.12
C ILE A 7 27.54 -39.34 -10.72
N PRO A 8 28.55 -38.53 -10.35
CA PRO A 8 29.82 -39.05 -9.88
C PRO A 8 29.64 -39.70 -8.50
N GLY A 9 29.89 -41.00 -8.39
CA GLY A 9 29.81 -41.73 -7.14
C GLY A 9 31.05 -41.52 -6.27
N THR A 10 30.86 -41.22 -4.98
CA THR A 10 31.96 -40.98 -4.03
C THR A 10 32.32 -42.20 -3.19
N GLN A 11 31.59 -43.33 -3.28
CA GLN A 11 31.89 -44.55 -2.52
C GLN A 11 32.91 -45.44 -3.21
N ARG A 12 33.42 -46.42 -2.43
CA ARG A 12 34.42 -47.43 -2.90
C ARG A 12 33.93 -48.09 -4.19
N SER A 13 34.76 -48.12 -5.21
CA SER A 13 34.46 -48.63 -6.57
C SER A 13 33.47 -47.78 -7.38
N GLY A 14 33.37 -46.46 -7.13
CA GLY A 14 32.56 -45.55 -7.93
C GLY A 14 31.02 -45.68 -7.73
N ARG A 15 30.58 -46.30 -6.63
CA ARG A 15 29.14 -46.44 -6.34
C ARG A 15 28.55 -45.11 -5.94
N VAL A 16 27.38 -44.81 -6.49
CA VAL A 16 26.58 -43.60 -6.20
C VAL A 16 25.80 -43.81 -4.90
N SER A 17 25.98 -42.94 -3.93
CA SER A 17 25.23 -42.92 -2.67
C SER A 17 24.00 -41.99 -2.76
N GLU A 18 23.09 -42.14 -1.81
CA GLU A 18 21.94 -41.24 -1.69
C GLU A 18 22.36 -39.75 -1.53
N ASP A 19 23.47 -39.52 -0.83
CA ASP A 19 24.02 -38.17 -0.65
C ASP A 19 24.62 -37.61 -1.95
N ASP A 20 25.16 -38.42 -2.82
CA ASP A 20 25.64 -37.99 -4.15
C ASP A 20 24.44 -37.56 -5.04
N ILE A 21 23.36 -38.31 -4.99
CA ILE A 21 22.12 -37.98 -5.68
C ILE A 21 21.55 -36.65 -5.16
N LYS A 22 21.46 -36.47 -3.85
CA LYS A 22 20.98 -35.23 -3.23
C LYS A 22 21.87 -34.03 -3.60
N LYS A 23 23.19 -34.19 -3.60
CA LYS A 23 24.12 -33.13 -4.01
C LYS A 23 23.97 -32.81 -5.50
N PHE A 24 23.83 -33.79 -6.35
CA PHE A 24 23.65 -33.62 -7.78
C PHE A 24 22.32 -32.90 -8.09
N ILE A 25 21.22 -33.29 -7.44
CA ILE A 25 19.93 -32.60 -7.59
C ILE A 25 20.03 -31.15 -7.10
N ARG A 26 20.68 -30.90 -5.95
CA ARG A 26 20.89 -29.53 -5.46
C ARG A 26 21.70 -28.68 -6.44
N SER A 27 22.79 -29.26 -7.03
CA SER A 27 23.59 -28.52 -8.01
C SER A 27 22.80 -28.19 -9.28
N GLN A 28 21.95 -29.08 -9.76
CA GLN A 28 21.11 -28.86 -10.93
C GLN A 28 20.00 -27.81 -10.63
N VAL A 29 19.41 -27.85 -9.44
CA VAL A 29 18.41 -26.87 -9.00
C VAL A 29 19.05 -25.49 -8.80
N THR A 30 20.29 -25.43 -8.28
CA THR A 30 20.98 -24.12 -8.13
C THR A 30 21.41 -23.53 -9.47
N VAL A 31 21.77 -24.35 -10.45
CA VAL A 31 22.09 -23.88 -11.80
C VAL A 31 20.85 -23.42 -12.54
N SER A 32 19.67 -24.03 -12.31
CA SER A 32 18.41 -23.55 -12.89
C SER A 32 17.86 -22.30 -12.19
N HIS A 33 18.34 -21.94 -10.99
CA HIS A 33 17.99 -20.69 -10.30
C HIS A 33 19.04 -19.58 -10.48
N GLY A 34 20.17 -19.88 -11.13
CA GLY A 34 21.29 -18.94 -11.31
C GLY A 34 21.17 -18.02 -12.52
N GLU A 35 20.26 -18.28 -13.44
CA GLU A 35 19.93 -17.42 -14.56
C GLU A 35 18.45 -17.01 -14.51
N ILE A 36 18.08 -16.29 -13.47
CA ILE A 36 17.12 -15.22 -13.69
C ILE A 36 17.88 -14.23 -14.56
N GLN A 37 17.84 -14.45 -15.89
CA GLN A 37 18.06 -13.36 -16.81
C GLN A 37 17.28 -12.17 -16.23
N LYS A 38 18.01 -11.15 -15.73
CA LYS A 38 17.43 -9.82 -15.67
C LYS A 38 16.75 -9.67 -17.01
N LYS A 39 15.42 -9.78 -17.03
CA LYS A 39 14.66 -9.26 -18.14
C LYS A 39 15.22 -7.88 -18.32
N GLU A 40 16.05 -7.73 -19.32
CA GLU A 40 16.33 -6.39 -19.86
C GLU A 40 14.93 -5.82 -20.00
N THR A 41 14.65 -4.85 -19.15
CA THR A 41 13.54 -3.94 -19.40
C THR A 41 13.75 -3.56 -20.85
N THR A 42 12.88 -4.05 -21.73
CA THR A 42 12.83 -3.60 -23.10
C THR A 42 12.90 -2.10 -23.01
N LYS A 43 14.09 -1.55 -23.29
CA LYS A 43 14.21 -0.12 -23.56
C LYS A 43 13.18 0.06 -24.66
N HIS A 44 12.12 0.78 -24.37
CA HIS A 44 11.32 1.38 -25.42
C HIS A 44 12.35 2.16 -26.23
N VAL A 45 12.74 1.60 -27.34
CA VAL A 45 13.50 2.34 -28.35
C VAL A 45 12.49 3.39 -28.80
N GLU A 46 12.66 4.61 -28.34
CA GLU A 46 11.90 5.72 -28.88
C GLU A 46 12.27 5.78 -30.36
N GLU A 47 11.32 5.42 -31.21
CA GLU A 47 11.51 5.44 -32.66
C GLU A 47 11.68 6.86 -33.19
N TYR A 48 11.45 7.89 -32.34
CA TYR A 48 11.53 9.31 -32.69
C TYR A 48 11.97 10.17 -31.49
N SER A 49 12.59 11.32 -31.76
CA SER A 49 12.84 12.36 -30.77
C SER A 49 11.64 13.29 -30.69
N HIS A 50 11.15 13.56 -29.46
CA HIS A 50 10.06 14.52 -29.27
C HIS A 50 10.40 15.93 -29.79
N GLU A 51 11.67 16.31 -29.81
CA GLU A 51 12.17 17.59 -30.32
C GLU A 51 11.88 17.81 -31.79
N GLU A 52 11.73 16.72 -32.57
CA GLU A 52 11.38 16.79 -34.00
C GLU A 52 9.97 17.33 -34.24
N PHE A 53 9.10 17.27 -33.23
CA PHE A 53 7.69 17.68 -33.33
C PHE A 53 7.40 19.03 -32.69
N GLY A 54 8.36 19.62 -31.98
CA GLY A 54 8.22 20.95 -31.39
C GLY A 54 9.03 21.15 -30.11
N GLU A 55 8.86 22.30 -29.48
CA GLU A 55 9.53 22.63 -28.23
C GLU A 55 9.09 21.70 -27.12
N ILE A 56 10.04 21.14 -26.37
CA ILE A 56 9.78 20.24 -25.23
C ILE A 56 10.34 20.82 -23.93
N ILE A 57 9.74 20.48 -22.82
CA ILE A 57 10.25 20.78 -21.48
C ILE A 57 10.44 19.47 -20.73
N VAL A 58 11.68 19.12 -20.45
CA VAL A 58 12.01 17.94 -19.62
C VAL A 58 12.10 18.35 -18.16
N LYS A 59 11.40 17.65 -17.28
CA LYS A 59 11.43 17.87 -15.82
C LYS A 59 11.63 16.56 -15.08
N ASP A 60 12.40 16.60 -14.00
CA ASP A 60 12.57 15.45 -13.12
C ASP A 60 11.25 15.06 -12.44
N ILE A 61 11.04 13.76 -12.30
CA ILE A 61 9.89 13.23 -11.53
C ILE A 61 10.11 13.51 -10.05
N PRO A 62 9.17 14.20 -9.37
CA PRO A 62 9.26 14.47 -7.94
C PRO A 62 9.48 13.18 -7.14
N ARG A 63 10.31 13.27 -6.07
CA ARG A 63 10.69 12.11 -5.24
C ARG A 63 9.49 11.28 -4.77
N VAL A 64 8.43 11.93 -4.33
CA VAL A 64 7.20 11.26 -3.84
C VAL A 64 6.60 10.39 -4.95
N LYS A 65 6.44 10.94 -6.16
CA LYS A 65 5.90 10.20 -7.32
C LYS A 65 6.82 9.04 -7.75
N ARG A 66 8.13 9.25 -7.71
CA ARG A 66 9.11 8.21 -8.04
C ARG A 66 9.08 7.03 -7.06
N LEU A 67 8.82 7.31 -5.77
CA LEU A 67 8.70 6.26 -4.74
C LEU A 67 7.34 5.58 -4.76
N SER A 68 6.26 6.32 -4.94
CA SER A 68 4.89 5.76 -4.91
C SER A 68 4.50 5.02 -6.21
N GLY A 69 5.03 5.45 -7.36
CA GLY A 69 4.67 4.91 -8.67
C GLY A 69 4.73 3.37 -8.75
N PRO A 70 5.88 2.73 -8.44
CA PRO A 70 6.00 1.27 -8.49
C PRO A 70 5.00 0.55 -7.58
N HIS A 71 4.72 1.08 -6.38
CA HIS A 71 3.74 0.50 -5.45
C HIS A 71 2.31 0.59 -6.00
N LEU A 72 1.96 1.72 -6.62
CA LEU A 72 0.65 1.90 -7.24
C LEU A 72 0.45 0.97 -8.44
N VAL A 73 1.47 0.84 -9.30
CA VAL A 73 1.42 -0.11 -10.43
C VAL A 73 1.25 -1.53 -9.93
N ARG A 74 2.02 -1.95 -8.92
CA ARG A 74 1.90 -3.27 -8.32
C ARG A 74 0.48 -3.51 -7.77
N SER A 75 -0.05 -2.59 -6.99
CA SER A 75 -1.40 -2.69 -6.45
C SER A 75 -2.45 -2.82 -7.56
N TRP A 76 -2.31 -2.04 -8.64
CA TRP A 76 -3.22 -2.07 -9.78
C TRP A 76 -3.21 -3.39 -10.54
N THR A 77 -2.03 -4.02 -10.66
CA THR A 77 -1.86 -5.27 -11.41
C THR A 77 -2.16 -6.52 -10.60
N GLU A 78 -1.90 -6.50 -9.29
CA GLU A 78 -2.00 -7.68 -8.43
C GLU A 78 -3.34 -7.79 -7.69
N ILE A 79 -4.05 -6.66 -7.45
CA ILE A 79 -5.28 -6.65 -6.65
C ILE A 79 -6.50 -6.47 -7.57
N PRO A 80 -7.44 -7.45 -7.62
CA PRO A 80 -8.71 -7.26 -8.32
C PRO A 80 -9.50 -6.10 -7.69
N HIS A 81 -9.84 -5.10 -8.49
CA HIS A 81 -10.60 -3.94 -8.04
C HIS A 81 -12.06 -4.03 -8.46
N VAL A 82 -12.96 -3.70 -7.56
CA VAL A 82 -14.40 -3.54 -7.82
C VAL A 82 -14.81 -2.14 -7.40
N THR A 83 -15.54 -1.44 -8.24
CA THR A 83 -16.10 -0.12 -7.95
C THR A 83 -17.61 -0.23 -7.81
N GLN A 84 -18.14 0.26 -6.70
CA GLN A 84 -19.57 0.36 -6.43
C GLN A 84 -19.92 1.84 -6.19
N HIS A 85 -21.06 2.26 -6.74
CA HIS A 85 -21.59 3.63 -6.61
C HIS A 85 -22.91 3.58 -5.85
N GLU A 86 -23.03 4.45 -4.83
CA GLU A 86 -24.23 4.60 -3.99
C GLU A 86 -24.51 6.08 -3.75
N GLU A 87 -25.78 6.42 -3.59
CA GLU A 87 -26.24 7.75 -3.21
C GLU A 87 -26.85 7.71 -1.82
N ILE A 88 -26.44 8.65 -0.95
CA ILE A 88 -26.88 8.71 0.43
C ILE A 88 -27.31 10.14 0.77
N ASP A 89 -28.52 10.30 1.35
CA ASP A 89 -28.95 11.57 1.92
C ASP A 89 -28.18 11.84 3.21
N ILE A 90 -27.44 12.95 3.24
CA ILE A 90 -26.65 13.38 4.40
C ILE A 90 -27.26 14.64 5.08
N THR A 91 -28.50 15.00 4.78
CA THR A 91 -29.14 16.22 5.27
C THR A 91 -29.13 16.30 6.81
N GLU A 92 -29.55 15.25 7.49
CA GLU A 92 -29.55 15.21 8.97
C GLU A 92 -28.13 15.29 9.56
N MET A 93 -27.17 14.60 8.95
CA MET A 93 -25.77 14.66 9.37
C MET A 93 -25.20 16.08 9.24
N GLU A 94 -25.53 16.80 8.15
CA GLU A 94 -25.07 18.17 7.92
C GLU A 94 -25.75 19.16 8.89
N GLN A 95 -27.03 18.99 9.19
CA GLN A 95 -27.72 19.77 10.23
C GLN A 95 -27.05 19.55 11.59
N PHE A 96 -26.80 18.31 11.98
CA PHE A 96 -26.10 17.99 13.22
C PHE A 96 -24.70 18.60 13.24
N ARG A 97 -23.89 18.39 12.19
CA ARG A 97 -22.54 18.95 12.07
C ARG A 97 -22.55 20.50 12.21
N SER A 98 -23.54 21.15 11.62
CA SER A 98 -23.65 22.61 11.66
C SER A 98 -24.06 23.13 13.03
N SER A 99 -24.75 22.32 13.84
CA SER A 99 -25.19 22.66 15.19
C SER A 99 -24.16 22.39 16.28
N LEU A 100 -22.98 21.90 15.93
CA LEU A 100 -21.94 21.58 16.92
C LEU A 100 -21.25 22.84 17.44
N TYR A 101 -21.41 23.09 18.73
CA TYR A 101 -20.74 24.17 19.49
C TYR A 101 -20.06 23.58 20.73
N ASP A 102 -18.94 24.18 21.10
CA ASP A 102 -18.29 23.84 22.37
C ASP A 102 -19.13 24.36 23.53
N TYR A 103 -19.45 23.47 24.46
CA TYR A 103 -20.34 23.79 25.58
C TYR A 103 -19.77 24.87 26.52
N TYR A 104 -18.45 24.93 26.67
CA TYR A 104 -17.79 25.83 27.60
C TYR A 104 -17.44 27.17 26.98
N THR A 105 -17.02 27.17 25.71
CA THR A 105 -16.57 28.38 25.02
C THR A 105 -17.65 29.02 24.16
N GLY A 106 -18.71 28.29 23.81
CA GLY A 106 -19.71 28.70 22.86
C GLY A 106 -19.20 28.82 21.41
N GLU A 107 -17.97 28.44 21.14
CA GLU A 107 -17.38 28.49 19.81
C GLU A 107 -17.85 27.33 18.93
N LYS A 108 -17.96 27.59 17.64
CA LYS A 108 -18.35 26.57 16.67
C LYS A 108 -17.27 25.53 16.49
N ILE A 109 -17.60 24.27 16.73
CA ILE A 109 -16.69 23.15 16.51
C ILE A 109 -16.54 22.90 15.01
N LYS A 110 -15.34 23.09 14.48
CA LYS A 110 -15.03 22.90 13.05
C LYS A 110 -14.72 21.44 12.76
N VAL A 111 -15.74 20.67 12.40
CA VAL A 111 -15.61 19.27 11.97
C VAL A 111 -16.02 19.14 10.51
N THR A 112 -15.25 18.38 9.74
CA THR A 112 -15.57 18.08 8.34
C THR A 112 -16.45 16.83 8.22
N PRO A 113 -17.25 16.67 7.16
CA PRO A 113 -18.00 15.42 6.89
C PRO A 113 -17.10 14.18 6.94
N LEU A 114 -15.85 14.32 6.55
CA LEU A 114 -14.87 13.24 6.54
C LEU A 114 -14.66 12.58 7.94
N ALA A 115 -14.80 13.33 9.03
CA ALA A 115 -14.70 12.78 10.39
C ALA A 115 -15.90 11.87 10.71
N PHE A 116 -17.07 12.15 10.20
CA PHE A 116 -18.27 11.29 10.32
C PHE A 116 -18.09 10.03 9.48
N ILE A 117 -17.64 10.16 8.25
CA ILE A 117 -17.31 9.02 7.36
C ILE A 117 -16.28 8.11 8.03
N ALA A 118 -15.25 8.67 8.66
CA ALA A 118 -14.24 7.90 9.39
C ALA A 118 -14.86 7.07 10.53
N LYS A 119 -15.80 7.64 11.29
CA LYS A 119 -16.51 6.90 12.36
C LYS A 119 -17.41 5.80 11.80
N ALA A 120 -18.16 6.08 10.74
CA ALA A 120 -19.00 5.10 10.06
C ALA A 120 -18.16 3.95 9.49
N LEU A 121 -17.02 4.27 8.86
CA LEU A 121 -16.09 3.27 8.34
C LEU A 121 -15.56 2.35 9.44
N VAL A 122 -15.18 2.88 10.60
CA VAL A 122 -14.75 2.06 11.74
C VAL A 122 -15.84 1.09 12.19
N SER A 123 -17.11 1.55 12.24
CA SER A 123 -18.23 0.68 12.57
C SER A 123 -18.41 -0.43 11.54
N ALA A 124 -18.32 -0.12 10.25
CA ALA A 124 -18.38 -1.10 9.17
C ALA A 124 -17.22 -2.11 9.23
N LEU A 125 -15.99 -1.66 9.50
CA LEU A 125 -14.83 -2.55 9.62
C LEU A 125 -14.91 -3.48 10.83
N LYS A 126 -15.62 -3.09 11.91
CA LYS A 126 -15.90 -3.96 13.05
C LYS A 126 -16.93 -5.03 12.71
N GLU A 127 -17.98 -4.66 11.98
CA GLU A 127 -19.04 -5.57 11.53
C GLU A 127 -18.54 -6.55 10.46
N PHE A 128 -17.70 -6.07 9.56
CA PHE A 128 -17.16 -6.83 8.42
C PHE A 128 -15.63 -6.95 8.50
N PRO A 129 -15.07 -7.80 9.36
CA PRO A 129 -13.62 -7.87 9.62
C PRO A 129 -12.79 -8.29 8.41
N ASN A 130 -13.39 -8.91 7.38
CA ASN A 130 -12.71 -9.25 6.13
C ASN A 130 -12.19 -7.99 5.39
N PHE A 131 -12.83 -6.85 5.55
CA PHE A 131 -12.37 -5.58 4.98
C PHE A 131 -11.21 -4.95 5.78
N ASN A 132 -10.95 -5.44 7.01
CA ASN A 132 -9.80 -5.01 7.81
C ASN A 132 -8.75 -6.13 7.90
N ALA A 133 -8.41 -6.73 6.77
CA ALA A 133 -7.48 -7.83 6.67
C ALA A 133 -6.42 -7.58 5.59
N SER A 134 -5.32 -8.31 5.66
CA SER A 134 -4.30 -8.37 4.61
C SER A 134 -4.09 -9.82 4.21
N ILE A 135 -3.97 -10.06 2.91
CA ILE A 135 -3.72 -11.38 2.33
C ILE A 135 -2.24 -11.46 1.97
N ASP A 136 -1.61 -12.53 2.40
CA ASP A 136 -0.30 -12.97 1.95
C ASP A 136 -0.48 -14.22 1.07
N THR A 137 -0.39 -14.03 -0.23
CA THR A 137 -0.59 -15.09 -1.22
C THR A 137 0.55 -16.10 -1.21
N ASP A 138 1.76 -15.67 -0.85
CA ASP A 138 2.94 -16.55 -0.87
C ASP A 138 2.89 -17.57 0.28
N SER A 139 2.43 -17.13 1.46
CA SER A 139 2.26 -17.99 2.63
C SER A 139 0.84 -18.56 2.79
N ASN A 140 -0.10 -18.22 1.91
CA ASN A 140 -1.54 -18.57 1.99
C ASN A 140 -2.17 -18.20 3.35
N LYS A 141 -1.90 -16.97 3.84
CA LYS A 141 -2.40 -16.50 5.13
C LYS A 141 -3.22 -15.23 4.98
N ILE A 142 -4.26 -15.12 5.83
CA ILE A 142 -5.03 -13.90 6.03
C ILE A 142 -4.74 -13.37 7.43
N THR A 143 -4.34 -12.10 7.52
CA THR A 143 -4.10 -11.41 8.78
C THR A 143 -5.23 -10.43 9.05
N TYR A 144 -6.08 -10.73 10.03
CA TYR A 144 -7.14 -9.84 10.51
C TYR A 144 -6.56 -8.81 11.48
N LYS A 145 -6.74 -7.53 11.17
CA LYS A 145 -6.26 -6.43 12.01
C LYS A 145 -7.28 -6.13 13.10
N LYS A 146 -6.82 -5.98 14.34
CA LYS A 146 -7.65 -5.61 15.49
C LYS A 146 -7.49 -4.16 15.90
N TYR A 147 -6.84 -3.37 15.05
CA TYR A 147 -6.67 -1.93 15.19
C TYR A 147 -7.35 -1.21 14.01
N PHE A 148 -7.68 0.05 14.21
CA PHE A 148 -8.39 0.87 13.22
C PHE A 148 -7.60 2.16 12.97
N HIS A 149 -6.66 2.07 12.04
CA HIS A 149 -5.76 3.17 11.64
C HIS A 149 -6.11 3.58 10.21
N LEU A 150 -6.82 4.68 10.06
CA LEU A 150 -7.34 5.10 8.77
C LEU A 150 -6.36 6.01 8.04
N GLY A 151 -6.07 5.69 6.78
CA GLY A 151 -5.29 6.54 5.89
C GLY A 151 -6.16 7.57 5.19
N PHE A 152 -5.68 8.82 5.15
CA PHE A 152 -6.36 9.92 4.48
C PHE A 152 -5.47 10.50 3.40
N ALA A 153 -5.99 10.58 2.18
CA ALA A 153 -5.27 11.19 1.08
C ALA A 153 -5.19 12.71 1.26
N VAL A 154 -3.98 13.23 1.30
CA VAL A 154 -3.69 14.67 1.40
C VAL A 154 -2.92 15.10 0.17
N ASP A 155 -3.52 16.00 -0.62
CA ASP A 155 -2.81 16.64 -1.73
C ASP A 155 -1.85 17.69 -1.20
N THR A 156 -0.62 17.64 -1.72
CA THR A 156 0.46 18.55 -1.33
C THR A 156 1.21 19.04 -2.56
N PRO A 157 1.93 20.19 -2.48
CA PRO A 157 2.78 20.66 -3.58
C PRO A 157 3.85 19.64 -4.03
N HIS A 158 4.14 18.66 -3.17
CA HIS A 158 5.17 17.62 -3.41
C HIS A 158 4.59 16.31 -3.94
N GLY A 159 3.26 16.20 -4.05
CA GLY A 159 2.51 15.03 -4.48
C GLY A 159 1.54 14.53 -3.41
N LEU A 160 0.79 13.48 -3.75
CA LEU A 160 -0.19 12.86 -2.87
C LEU A 160 0.49 12.10 -1.74
N MET A 161 0.10 12.39 -0.51
CA MET A 161 0.53 11.69 0.70
C MET A 161 -0.67 11.05 1.38
N VAL A 162 -0.47 9.86 1.99
CA VAL A 162 -1.54 9.13 2.67
C VAL A 162 -1.11 8.79 4.11
N PRO A 163 -1.03 9.81 4.98
CA PRO A 163 -0.76 9.57 6.39
C PRO A 163 -1.93 8.85 7.06
N LYS A 164 -1.66 8.21 8.19
CA LYS A 164 -2.65 7.48 8.97
C LYS A 164 -2.96 8.19 10.28
N ILE A 165 -4.25 8.24 10.60
CA ILE A 165 -4.73 8.59 11.93
C ILE A 165 -4.95 7.28 12.68
N ARG A 166 -4.29 7.13 13.81
CA ARG A 166 -4.28 5.89 14.58
C ARG A 166 -5.43 5.83 15.58
N ASN A 167 -5.91 4.61 15.87
CA ASN A 167 -6.93 4.35 16.89
C ASN A 167 -8.20 5.20 16.73
N VAL A 168 -8.69 5.33 15.50
CA VAL A 168 -9.87 6.16 15.17
C VAL A 168 -11.12 5.66 15.92
N ASP A 169 -11.17 4.37 16.24
CA ASP A 169 -12.24 3.75 17.03
C ASP A 169 -12.37 4.36 18.43
N GLN A 170 -11.27 4.80 19.03
CA GLN A 170 -11.20 5.37 20.36
C GLN A 170 -11.40 6.90 20.38
N MET A 171 -11.44 7.54 19.23
CA MET A 171 -11.54 9.00 19.12
C MET A 171 -12.99 9.48 19.01
N SER A 172 -13.29 10.65 19.59
CA SER A 172 -14.51 11.40 19.28
C SER A 172 -14.45 11.99 17.88
N ILE A 173 -15.60 12.32 17.30
CA ILE A 173 -15.68 12.99 15.98
C ILE A 173 -14.90 14.31 15.98
N GLN A 174 -14.99 15.10 17.07
CA GLN A 174 -14.21 16.32 17.22
C GLN A 174 -12.71 16.05 17.16
N LYS A 175 -12.23 15.05 17.92
CA LYS A 175 -10.81 14.67 17.94
C LYS A 175 -10.31 14.20 16.57
N ILE A 176 -11.11 13.43 15.84
CA ILE A 176 -10.80 13.05 14.47
C ILE A 176 -10.65 14.29 13.58
N GLY A 177 -11.57 15.26 13.71
CA GLY A 177 -11.50 16.52 12.97
C GLY A 177 -10.24 17.35 13.27
N GLU A 178 -9.79 17.37 14.51
CA GLU A 178 -8.52 18.01 14.92
C GLU A 178 -7.31 17.30 14.31
N GLU A 179 -7.26 15.97 14.42
CA GLU A 179 -6.17 15.17 13.86
C GLU A 179 -6.09 15.28 12.35
N LEU A 180 -7.23 15.30 11.64
CA LEU A 180 -7.28 15.53 10.20
C LEU A 180 -6.65 16.87 9.81
N ARG A 181 -6.96 17.95 10.52
CA ARG A 181 -6.38 19.28 10.26
C ARG A 181 -4.89 19.31 10.54
N ASN A 182 -4.47 18.78 11.69
CA ASN A 182 -3.07 18.77 12.11
C ASN A 182 -2.21 17.95 11.14
N THR A 183 -2.65 16.73 10.82
CA THR A 183 -1.96 15.82 9.92
C THR A 183 -1.85 16.41 8.51
N SER A 184 -2.94 17.01 8.00
CA SER A 184 -2.95 17.68 6.70
C SER A 184 -1.95 18.86 6.64
N LYS A 185 -1.87 19.66 7.71
CA LYS A 185 -0.89 20.75 7.82
C LYS A 185 0.54 20.22 7.81
N LEU A 186 0.84 19.22 8.64
CA LEU A 186 2.17 18.59 8.72
C LEU A 186 2.61 17.98 7.39
N CYS A 187 1.68 17.38 6.63
CA CYS A 187 1.97 16.85 5.30
C CYS A 187 2.37 17.96 4.32
N ARG A 188 1.62 19.08 4.27
CA ARG A 188 1.93 20.21 3.38
C ARG A 188 3.27 20.87 3.72
N GLU A 189 3.64 20.89 5.01
CA GLU A 189 4.91 21.44 5.50
C GLU A 189 6.07 20.42 5.46
N LEU A 190 5.84 19.16 5.00
CA LEU A 190 6.81 18.05 5.03
C LEU A 190 7.38 17.75 6.43
N LYS A 191 6.62 18.04 7.48
CA LYS A 191 7.01 17.82 8.88
C LYS A 191 6.40 16.57 9.50
N ILE A 192 5.66 15.78 8.73
CA ILE A 192 5.04 14.56 9.21
C ILE A 192 6.08 13.46 9.46
N ASP A 193 5.91 12.71 10.54
CA ASP A 193 6.77 11.57 10.85
C ASP A 193 6.55 10.43 9.84
N LYS A 194 7.64 9.81 9.38
CA LYS A 194 7.60 8.70 8.43
C LYS A 194 6.80 7.50 8.95
N LYS A 195 6.75 7.28 10.26
CA LYS A 195 5.97 6.18 10.86
C LYS A 195 4.47 6.29 10.59
N GLU A 196 3.95 7.51 10.36
CA GLU A 196 2.53 7.71 10.07
C GLU A 196 2.10 7.24 8.69
N PHE A 197 3.03 6.77 7.85
CA PHE A 197 2.71 6.15 6.56
C PHE A 197 2.56 4.62 6.62
N PHE A 198 2.80 3.98 7.76
CA PHE A 198 2.77 2.52 7.90
C PHE A 198 1.65 2.03 8.82
N GLY A 199 1.28 0.75 8.69
CA GLY A 199 0.37 0.06 9.61
C GLY A 199 -1.09 0.52 9.48
N GLY A 200 -1.59 0.78 8.28
CA GLY A 200 -2.99 1.09 8.05
C GLY A 200 -3.93 -0.12 8.18
N SER A 201 -5.18 0.16 8.48
CA SER A 201 -6.31 -0.78 8.38
C SER A 201 -6.68 -1.00 6.94
#